data_7494338b8fd01dbdca4715d4e2352554
#
_entry.id   7494338b8fd01dbdca4715d4e2352554
#
_cell.length_a   1.000
_cell.length_b   1.000
_cell.length_c   1.000
_cell.angle_alpha   90.00
_cell.angle_beta   90.00
_cell.angle_gamma   90.00
#
_symmetry.space_group_name_H-M   'P 1'
#
loop_
_entity.id
_entity.type
_entity.pdbx_description
1 polymer ?
#
loop_
_entity_poly.entity_id
_entity_poly.type
_entity_poly.pdbx_seq_one_letter_code
_entity_poly.pdbx_strand_id
1 'polypeptide(L)'
;GISNLHLRELHIEINMKIGLCGTMSVGKTTLVKALQELPEFKDYNFATERSKYLNDLGIPLNTDSTLKGQTVFLAERCAELMNDNIITDRTIFDVIAFTQNAKSIARQDKEIFEDYAKEFLREYDYIFYISPDGLPIEDNGVRETDEYYRDIIDFSITTLIRKYSHMVDNITTIKGSTEERIEQILNVVKS
;
A
#
# COMPACT_ATOMS: atom_id res chain seq x y z
N GLY A 1 -4.32 3.71 -39.62
CA GLY A 1 -3.61 2.85 -38.69
C GLY A 1 -3.63 3.40 -37.28
N ILE A 2 -3.69 2.52 -36.30
CA ILE A 2 -3.54 2.89 -34.89
C ILE A 2 -2.17 3.57 -34.75
N SER A 3 -2.14 4.82 -34.29
CA SER A 3 -0.89 5.54 -34.16
C SER A 3 0.02 4.84 -33.13
N ASN A 4 1.33 4.89 -33.38
CA ASN A 4 2.32 4.35 -32.45
C ASN A 4 2.18 4.95 -31.03
N LEU A 5 1.59 6.14 -30.93
CA LEU A 5 1.28 6.81 -29.68
C LEU A 5 0.19 6.04 -28.91
N HIS A 6 -0.86 5.62 -29.61
CA HIS A 6 -1.98 4.87 -29.01
C HIS A 6 -1.54 3.49 -28.50
N LEU A 7 -0.65 2.83 -29.24
CA LEU A 7 -0.06 1.55 -28.82
C LEU A 7 0.87 1.75 -27.59
N ARG A 8 1.57 2.86 -27.50
CA ARG A 8 2.38 3.20 -26.31
C ARG A 8 1.51 3.49 -25.10
N GLU A 9 0.42 4.22 -25.26
CA GLU A 9 -0.54 4.48 -24.18
C GLU A 9 -1.16 3.18 -23.67
N LEU A 10 -1.61 2.30 -24.58
CA LEU A 10 -2.15 0.98 -24.22
C LEU A 10 -1.10 0.09 -23.53
N HIS A 11 0.17 0.17 -23.94
CA HIS A 11 1.24 -0.63 -23.36
C HIS A 11 1.61 -0.15 -21.96
N ILE A 12 1.57 1.15 -21.70
CA ILE A 12 1.79 1.74 -20.38
C ILE A 12 0.68 1.34 -19.41
N GLU A 13 -0.58 1.24 -19.87
CA GLU A 13 -1.74 0.85 -19.04
C GLU A 13 -1.77 -0.63 -18.67
N ILE A 14 -1.05 -1.50 -19.37
CA ILE A 14 -1.18 -2.96 -19.27
C ILE A 14 -0.16 -3.63 -18.35
N ASN A 15 0.94 -3.00 -17.98
CA ASN A 15 2.03 -3.67 -17.27
C ASN A 15 2.57 -2.85 -16.10
N MET A 16 1.70 -2.39 -15.21
CA MET A 16 2.15 -1.60 -14.05
C MET A 16 1.82 -2.29 -12.74
N LYS A 17 2.80 -2.30 -11.85
CA LYS A 17 2.65 -2.77 -10.47
C LYS A 17 2.49 -1.55 -9.57
N ILE A 18 1.26 -1.33 -9.14
CA ILE A 18 0.83 -0.15 -8.40
C ILE A 18 0.48 -0.55 -6.97
N GLY A 19 1.09 0.11 -6.01
CA GLY A 19 0.79 -0.10 -4.60
C GLY A 19 0.10 1.11 -3.97
N LEU A 20 -0.93 0.86 -3.18
CA LEU A 20 -1.58 1.87 -2.35
C LEU A 20 -1.09 1.72 -0.92
N CYS A 21 -0.39 2.74 -0.43
CA CYS A 21 0.28 2.76 0.86
C CYS A 21 -0.39 3.75 1.79
N GLY A 22 -0.61 3.36 3.03
CA GLY A 22 -1.18 4.29 4.02
C GLY A 22 -1.63 3.58 5.28
N THR A 23 -1.70 4.34 6.36
CA THR A 23 -2.19 3.85 7.64
C THR A 23 -3.65 3.40 7.56
N MET A 24 -4.15 2.80 8.63
CA MET A 24 -5.53 2.34 8.67
C MET A 24 -6.52 3.51 8.65
N SER A 25 -7.73 3.25 8.18
CA SER A 25 -8.86 4.21 8.17
C SER A 25 -8.60 5.48 7.36
N VAL A 26 -7.84 5.38 6.28
CA VAL A 26 -7.61 6.50 5.34
C VAL A 26 -8.41 6.35 4.04
N GLY A 27 -9.38 5.43 3.99
CA GLY A 27 -10.25 5.23 2.84
C GLY A 27 -9.64 4.41 1.71
N LYS A 28 -8.61 3.59 1.97
CA LYS A 28 -7.98 2.74 0.95
C LYS A 28 -8.96 1.76 0.32
N THR A 29 -9.79 1.11 1.14
CA THR A 29 -10.77 0.12 0.64
C THR A 29 -11.78 0.77 -0.30
N THR A 30 -12.29 1.94 0.06
CA THR A 30 -13.22 2.72 -0.79
C THR A 30 -12.54 3.12 -2.10
N LEU A 31 -11.28 3.55 -2.02
CA LEU A 31 -10.50 3.92 -3.20
C LEU A 31 -10.27 2.72 -4.12
N VAL A 32 -9.90 1.57 -3.57
CA VAL A 32 -9.70 0.33 -4.35
C VAL A 32 -10.98 -0.05 -5.09
N LYS A 33 -12.13 -0.02 -4.42
CA LYS A 33 -13.42 -0.33 -5.04
C LYS A 33 -13.74 0.64 -6.18
N ALA A 34 -13.46 1.92 -5.99
CA ALA A 34 -13.67 2.93 -7.03
C ALA A 34 -12.75 2.71 -8.23
N LEU A 35 -11.48 2.37 -8.00
CA LEU A 35 -10.53 2.07 -9.08
C LEU A 35 -10.95 0.85 -9.88
N GLN A 36 -11.53 -0.17 -9.24
CA GLN A 36 -12.03 -1.38 -9.91
C GLN A 36 -13.12 -1.07 -10.94
N GLU A 37 -13.90 -0.01 -10.72
CA GLU A 37 -14.98 0.38 -11.61
C GLU A 37 -14.52 1.23 -12.81
N LEU A 38 -13.25 1.65 -12.83
CA LEU A 38 -12.73 2.50 -13.91
C LEU A 38 -12.36 1.69 -15.14
N PRO A 39 -12.73 2.16 -16.35
CA PRO A 39 -12.34 1.49 -17.60
C PRO A 39 -10.82 1.36 -17.76
N GLU A 40 -10.05 2.32 -17.26
CA GLU A 40 -8.59 2.34 -17.34
C GLU A 40 -7.95 1.13 -16.68
N PHE A 41 -8.59 0.57 -15.65
CA PHE A 41 -8.08 -0.56 -14.89
C PHE A 41 -8.88 -1.86 -15.06
N LYS A 42 -9.68 -1.95 -16.13
CA LYS A 42 -10.54 -3.13 -16.36
C LYS A 42 -9.76 -4.45 -16.49
N ASP A 43 -8.53 -4.39 -16.98
CA ASP A 43 -7.68 -5.57 -17.18
C ASP A 43 -6.66 -5.75 -16.03
N TYR A 44 -6.76 -4.96 -14.97
CA TYR A 44 -5.89 -5.06 -13.82
C TYR A 44 -6.42 -6.07 -12.80
N ASN A 45 -5.49 -6.78 -12.19
CA ASN A 45 -5.77 -7.57 -11.00
C ASN A 45 -5.74 -6.65 -9.78
N PHE A 46 -6.57 -6.95 -8.79
CA PHE A 46 -6.64 -6.18 -7.55
C PHE A 46 -6.40 -7.11 -6.38
N ALA A 47 -5.38 -6.81 -5.61
CA ALA A 47 -5.09 -7.52 -4.37
C ALA A 47 -5.64 -6.71 -3.21
N THR A 48 -6.71 -7.21 -2.62
CA THR A 48 -7.37 -6.57 -1.48
C THR A 48 -6.64 -6.89 -0.18
N GLU A 49 -6.84 -6.05 0.82
CA GLU A 49 -6.28 -6.22 2.14
C GLU A 49 -6.84 -7.51 2.78
N ARG A 50 -5.97 -8.36 3.31
CA ARG A 50 -6.32 -9.71 3.78
C ARG A 50 -6.12 -9.92 5.28
N SER A 51 -5.94 -8.86 6.05
CA SER A 51 -5.70 -8.95 7.50
C SER A 51 -6.78 -9.77 8.21
N LYS A 52 -8.04 -9.58 7.84
CA LYS A 52 -9.15 -10.31 8.44
C LYS A 52 -9.02 -11.82 8.20
N TYR A 53 -8.74 -12.22 6.97
CA TYR A 53 -8.56 -13.63 6.62
C TYR A 53 -7.41 -14.24 7.41
N LEU A 54 -6.27 -13.56 7.49
CA LEU A 54 -5.10 -14.06 8.20
C LEU A 54 -5.33 -14.09 9.71
N ASN A 55 -6.06 -13.11 10.25
CA ASN A 55 -6.46 -13.12 11.65
C ASN A 55 -7.38 -14.32 11.98
N ASP A 56 -8.31 -14.65 11.08
CA ASP A 56 -9.18 -15.81 11.23
C ASP A 56 -8.40 -17.14 11.21
N LEU A 57 -7.23 -17.15 10.58
CA LEU A 57 -6.28 -18.27 10.63
C LEU A 57 -5.43 -18.31 11.91
N GLY A 58 -5.61 -17.34 12.81
CA GLY A 58 -4.88 -17.27 14.07
C GLY A 58 -3.58 -16.46 14.00
N ILE A 59 -3.36 -15.69 12.93
CA ILE A 59 -2.18 -14.83 12.83
C ILE A 59 -2.46 -13.52 13.58
N PRO A 60 -1.69 -13.21 14.65
CA PRO A 60 -1.89 -11.97 15.40
C PRO A 60 -1.60 -10.73 14.54
N LEU A 61 -2.35 -9.64 14.81
CA LEU A 61 -2.27 -8.39 14.05
C LEU A 61 -1.80 -7.22 14.93
N ASN A 62 -1.41 -6.14 14.29
CA ASN A 62 -1.09 -4.85 14.89
C ASN A 62 0.03 -4.97 15.93
N THR A 63 -0.18 -4.45 17.14
CA THR A 63 0.84 -4.49 18.19
C THR A 63 1.19 -5.91 18.67
N ASP A 64 0.31 -6.88 18.44
CA ASP A 64 0.52 -8.28 18.79
C ASP A 64 1.14 -9.11 17.66
N SER A 65 1.46 -8.47 16.52
CA SER A 65 2.08 -9.13 15.39
C SER A 65 3.39 -9.82 15.78
N THR A 66 3.61 -10.97 15.16
CA THR A 66 4.81 -11.78 15.36
C THR A 66 5.70 -11.70 14.12
N LEU A 67 6.97 -12.01 14.27
CA LEU A 67 7.90 -12.09 13.13
C LEU A 67 7.40 -13.07 12.07
N LYS A 68 6.92 -14.23 12.52
CA LYS A 68 6.34 -15.24 11.60
C LYS A 68 5.13 -14.70 10.85
N GLY A 69 4.21 -14.04 11.55
CA GLY A 69 3.02 -13.44 10.94
C GLY A 69 3.38 -12.35 9.92
N GLN A 70 4.33 -11.50 10.26
CA GLN A 70 4.80 -10.44 9.36
C GLN A 70 5.52 -11.01 8.13
N THR A 71 6.20 -12.14 8.29
CA THR A 71 6.80 -12.88 7.16
C THR A 71 5.72 -13.38 6.20
N VAL A 72 4.58 -13.84 6.73
CA VAL A 72 3.43 -14.23 5.89
C VAL A 72 2.89 -13.03 5.12
N PHE A 73 2.72 -11.87 5.77
CA PHE A 73 2.28 -10.65 5.09
C PHE A 73 3.26 -10.22 3.99
N LEU A 74 4.55 -10.30 4.27
CA LEU A 74 5.58 -10.00 3.26
C LEU A 74 5.48 -10.97 2.07
N ALA A 75 5.34 -12.26 2.34
CA ALA A 75 5.21 -13.27 1.29
C ALA A 75 3.96 -13.03 0.44
N GLU A 76 2.84 -12.61 1.04
CA GLU A 76 1.63 -12.23 0.31
C GLU A 76 1.88 -11.05 -0.62
N ARG A 77 2.58 -10.02 -0.15
CA ARG A 77 2.94 -8.86 -1.00
C ARG A 77 3.85 -9.28 -2.16
N CYS A 78 4.83 -10.12 -1.89
CA CYS A 78 5.71 -10.64 -2.96
C CYS A 78 4.92 -11.47 -3.99
N ALA A 79 3.98 -12.30 -3.54
CA ALA A 79 3.14 -13.09 -4.44
C ALA A 79 2.27 -12.19 -5.34
N GLU A 80 1.68 -11.13 -4.79
CA GLU A 80 0.91 -10.15 -5.56
C GLU A 80 1.75 -9.53 -6.67
N LEU A 81 3.01 -9.21 -6.37
CA LEU A 81 3.94 -8.56 -7.30
C LEU A 81 4.46 -9.50 -8.41
N MET A 82 4.07 -10.77 -8.40
CA MET A 82 4.30 -11.67 -9.54
C MET A 82 3.36 -11.37 -10.71
N ASN A 83 2.30 -10.60 -10.50
CA ASN A 83 1.38 -10.16 -11.55
C ASN A 83 1.96 -8.96 -12.29
N ASP A 84 1.86 -8.96 -13.61
CA ASP A 84 2.37 -7.85 -14.44
C ASP A 84 1.51 -6.59 -14.35
N ASN A 85 0.23 -6.73 -14.06
CA ASN A 85 -0.74 -5.62 -13.98
C ASN A 85 -1.58 -5.76 -12.72
N ILE A 86 -1.13 -5.14 -11.64
CA ILE A 86 -1.71 -5.29 -10.32
C ILE A 86 -1.85 -3.94 -9.62
N ILE A 87 -2.95 -3.79 -8.89
CA ILE A 87 -3.10 -2.73 -7.89
C ILE A 87 -3.26 -3.41 -6.53
N THR A 88 -2.40 -3.06 -5.57
CA THR A 88 -2.43 -3.67 -4.25
C THR A 88 -2.95 -2.70 -3.19
N ASP A 89 -3.84 -3.16 -2.34
CA ASP A 89 -4.24 -2.46 -1.12
C ASP A 89 -3.24 -2.84 -0.02
N ARG A 90 -2.32 -2.00 0.25
CA ARG A 90 -1.11 -2.11 1.07
C ARG A 90 0.12 -2.48 0.25
N THR A 91 1.25 -2.07 0.78
CA THR A 91 2.56 -2.26 0.15
C THR A 91 3.53 -2.86 1.15
N ILE A 92 4.75 -3.12 0.68
CA ILE A 92 5.86 -3.56 1.53
C ILE A 92 6.21 -2.48 2.56
N PHE A 93 6.03 -1.19 2.27
CA PHE A 93 6.18 -0.12 3.27
C PHE A 93 5.24 -0.33 4.46
N ASP A 94 3.97 -0.67 4.19
CA ASP A 94 2.99 -0.93 5.23
C ASP A 94 3.44 -2.10 6.12
N VAL A 95 3.87 -3.19 5.52
CA VAL A 95 4.32 -4.38 6.27
C VAL A 95 5.51 -4.05 7.17
N ILE A 96 6.48 -3.31 6.67
CA ILE A 96 7.64 -2.90 7.48
C ILE A 96 7.20 -1.99 8.64
N ALA A 97 6.32 -1.02 8.38
CA ALA A 97 5.84 -0.11 9.40
C ALA A 97 5.11 -0.84 10.54
N PHE A 98 4.23 -1.78 10.20
CA PHE A 98 3.55 -2.60 11.21
C PHE A 98 4.54 -3.46 11.99
N THR A 99 5.56 -4.00 11.34
CA THR A 99 6.59 -4.80 11.99
C THR A 99 7.40 -3.97 13.00
N GLN A 100 7.76 -2.74 12.63
CA GLN A 100 8.51 -1.83 13.51
C GLN A 100 7.74 -1.50 14.78
N ASN A 101 6.42 -1.50 14.74
CA ASN A 101 5.56 -1.11 15.86
C ASN A 101 4.95 -2.32 16.59
N ALA A 102 5.38 -3.54 16.28
CA ALA A 102 4.96 -4.74 16.98
C ALA A 102 5.71 -4.87 18.30
N LYS A 103 4.99 -5.11 19.41
CA LYS A 103 5.58 -5.19 20.74
C LYS A 103 6.38 -6.46 20.98
N SER A 104 5.95 -7.57 20.38
CA SER A 104 6.53 -8.90 20.63
C SER A 104 7.70 -9.24 19.70
N ILE A 105 8.07 -8.36 18.80
CA ILE A 105 9.21 -8.59 17.89
C ILE A 105 10.44 -7.87 18.47
N ALA A 106 11.54 -8.60 18.65
CA ALA A 106 12.79 -8.03 19.12
C ALA A 106 13.35 -7.02 18.11
N ARG A 107 14.00 -5.98 18.61
CA ARG A 107 14.58 -4.92 17.79
C ARG A 107 15.50 -5.45 16.69
N GLN A 108 16.35 -6.41 17.01
CA GLN A 108 17.26 -7.02 16.03
C GLN A 108 16.49 -7.71 14.90
N ASP A 109 15.41 -8.41 15.24
CA ASP A 109 14.56 -9.06 14.23
C ASP A 109 13.83 -8.05 13.35
N LYS A 110 13.40 -6.94 13.92
CA LYS A 110 12.81 -5.83 13.14
C LYS A 110 13.81 -5.26 12.12
N GLU A 111 15.04 -5.06 12.54
CA GLU A 111 16.11 -4.54 11.67
C GLU A 111 16.44 -5.49 10.53
N ILE A 112 16.55 -6.79 10.83
CA ILE A 112 16.76 -7.83 9.82
C ILE A 112 15.59 -7.90 8.86
N PHE A 113 14.36 -7.84 9.36
CA PHE A 113 13.15 -7.86 8.55
C PHE A 113 13.11 -6.67 7.59
N GLU A 114 13.34 -5.47 8.10
CA GLU A 114 13.36 -4.25 7.27
C GLU A 114 14.43 -4.34 6.19
N ASP A 115 15.62 -4.77 6.55
CA ASP A 115 16.77 -4.85 5.64
C ASP A 115 16.53 -5.86 4.50
N TYR A 116 15.79 -6.91 4.77
CA TYR A 116 15.39 -7.90 3.77
C TYR A 116 14.18 -7.42 2.95
N ALA A 117 13.14 -6.98 3.62
CA ALA A 117 11.87 -6.62 2.99
C ALA A 117 12.00 -5.45 2.02
N LYS A 118 12.84 -4.47 2.33
CA LYS A 118 13.06 -3.27 1.50
C LYS A 118 13.47 -3.61 0.06
N GLU A 119 14.18 -4.73 -0.14
CA GLU A 119 14.65 -5.13 -1.47
C GLU A 119 13.50 -5.34 -2.46
N PHE A 120 12.33 -5.73 -1.97
CA PHE A 120 11.15 -5.96 -2.80
C PHE A 120 10.41 -4.67 -3.18
N LEU A 121 10.78 -3.53 -2.60
CA LEU A 121 10.24 -2.23 -3.02
C LEU A 121 10.54 -1.92 -4.48
N ARG A 122 11.63 -2.45 -5.01
CA ARG A 122 12.03 -2.27 -6.42
C ARG A 122 11.04 -2.87 -7.41
N GLU A 123 10.18 -3.76 -6.95
CA GLU A 123 9.17 -4.40 -7.79
C GLU A 123 8.00 -3.46 -8.18
N TYR A 124 7.77 -2.39 -7.40
CA TYR A 124 6.70 -1.44 -7.68
C TYR A 124 7.12 -0.44 -8.76
N ASP A 125 6.23 -0.20 -9.72
CA ASP A 125 6.38 0.91 -10.70
C ASP A 125 5.88 2.21 -10.09
N TYR A 126 4.76 2.16 -9.37
CA TYR A 126 4.15 3.31 -8.69
C TYR A 126 3.72 2.92 -7.29
N ILE A 127 4.01 3.79 -6.34
CA ILE A 127 3.42 3.73 -5.01
C ILE A 127 2.70 5.05 -4.76
N PHE A 128 1.41 4.97 -4.40
CA PHE A 128 0.61 6.11 -3.99
C PHE A 128 0.46 6.07 -2.48
N TYR A 129 1.05 7.04 -1.82
CA TYR A 129 0.89 7.22 -0.38
C TYR A 129 -0.37 8.04 -0.13
N ILE A 130 -1.29 7.46 0.62
CA ILE A 130 -2.56 8.08 0.96
C ILE A 130 -2.39 8.84 2.27
N SER A 131 -2.35 10.18 2.16
CA SER A 131 -2.26 11.04 3.32
C SER A 131 -3.58 11.02 4.11
N PRO A 132 -3.51 10.96 5.45
CA PRO A 132 -4.69 11.16 6.29
C PRO A 132 -5.19 12.59 6.30
N ASP A 133 -4.41 13.55 5.77
CA ASP A 133 -4.75 14.96 5.75
C ASP A 133 -6.00 15.24 4.89
N GLY A 134 -6.91 16.03 5.42
CA GLY A 134 -8.14 16.43 4.72
C GLY A 134 -9.24 15.38 4.74
N LEU A 135 -9.02 14.24 5.41
CA LEU A 135 -10.09 13.30 5.67
C LEU A 135 -10.90 13.79 6.87
N PRO A 136 -12.25 13.84 6.77
CA PRO A 136 -13.03 14.00 7.97
C PRO A 136 -12.73 12.82 8.90
N ILE A 137 -12.46 13.11 10.16
CA ILE A 137 -12.44 12.08 11.20
C ILE A 137 -13.86 11.55 11.26
N GLU A 138 -14.12 10.40 10.65
CA GLU A 138 -15.38 9.73 10.82
C GLU A 138 -15.43 9.29 12.28
N ASP A 139 -16.42 9.80 13.00
CA ASP A 139 -16.74 9.35 14.34
C ASP A 139 -17.40 7.97 14.23
N ASN A 140 -16.59 6.98 13.93
CA ASN A 140 -17.01 5.58 13.80
C ASN A 140 -16.74 4.77 15.08
N GLY A 141 -16.60 5.46 16.22
CA GLY A 141 -16.35 4.84 17.50
C GLY A 141 -14.92 4.32 17.70
N VAL A 142 -13.99 4.79 16.87
CA VAL A 142 -12.56 4.49 17.03
C VAL A 142 -12.09 5.05 18.37
N ARG A 143 -11.46 4.22 19.18
CA ARG A 143 -10.93 4.64 20.48
C ARG A 143 -9.73 5.55 20.29
N GLU A 144 -9.50 6.45 21.24
CA GLU A 144 -8.35 7.37 21.26
C GLU A 144 -7.02 6.62 21.09
N THR A 145 -6.88 5.43 21.67
CA THR A 145 -5.72 4.54 21.52
C THR A 145 -5.52 4.08 20.08
N ASP A 146 -6.59 3.90 19.33
CA ASP A 146 -6.54 3.47 17.93
C ASP A 146 -6.11 4.61 17.03
N GLU A 147 -6.50 5.86 17.32
CA GLU A 147 -6.04 7.05 16.61
C GLU A 147 -4.55 7.27 16.84
N TYR A 148 -4.06 7.09 18.07
CA TYR A 148 -2.65 7.19 18.39
C TYR A 148 -1.82 6.15 17.62
N TYR A 149 -2.30 4.91 17.58
CA TYR A 149 -1.64 3.84 16.82
C TYR A 149 -1.65 4.14 15.32
N ARG A 150 -2.77 4.63 14.80
CA ARG A 150 -2.88 5.06 13.39
C ARG A 150 -1.82 6.11 13.04
N ASP A 151 -1.65 7.10 13.90
CA ASP A 151 -0.67 8.18 13.68
C ASP A 151 0.76 7.67 13.77
N ILE A 152 1.05 6.74 14.68
CA ILE A 152 2.37 6.10 14.78
C ILE A 152 2.69 5.31 13.50
N ILE A 153 1.76 4.53 13.00
CA ILE A 153 1.93 3.79 11.75
C ILE A 153 2.14 4.76 10.58
N ASP A 154 1.37 5.83 10.51
CA ASP A 154 1.54 6.86 9.47
C ASP A 154 2.95 7.48 9.53
N PHE A 155 3.40 7.84 10.71
CA PHE A 155 4.75 8.37 10.91
C PHE A 155 5.82 7.37 10.46
N SER A 156 5.66 6.10 10.80
CA SER A 156 6.59 5.04 10.37
C SER A 156 6.61 4.89 8.85
N ILE A 157 5.44 4.91 8.21
CA ILE A 157 5.32 4.83 6.75
C ILE A 157 6.04 6.00 6.08
N THR A 158 5.76 7.23 6.50
CA THR A 158 6.38 8.42 5.90
C THR A 158 7.88 8.45 6.11
N THR A 159 8.36 8.00 7.26
CA THR A 159 9.79 7.87 7.55
C THR A 159 10.46 6.85 6.62
N LEU A 160 9.82 5.70 6.43
CA LEU A 160 10.31 4.66 5.51
C LEU A 160 10.32 5.13 4.06
N ILE A 161 9.29 5.85 3.64
CA ILE A 161 9.23 6.44 2.29
C ILE A 161 10.43 7.37 2.06
N ARG A 162 10.74 8.25 3.01
CA ARG A 162 11.92 9.12 2.90
C ARG A 162 13.22 8.34 2.84
N LYS A 163 13.32 7.27 3.64
CA LYS A 163 14.52 6.43 3.71
C LYS A 163 14.77 5.66 2.43
N TYR A 164 13.72 5.15 1.79
CA TYR A 164 13.80 4.23 0.66
C TYR A 164 13.20 4.76 -0.64
N SER A 165 12.98 6.07 -0.75
CA SER A 165 12.39 6.67 -1.97
C SER A 165 13.18 6.36 -3.24
N HIS A 166 14.49 6.18 -3.13
CA HIS A 166 15.36 5.85 -4.25
C HIS A 166 15.13 4.43 -4.82
N MET A 167 14.40 3.58 -4.10
CA MET A 167 14.16 2.20 -4.51
C MET A 167 12.89 2.02 -5.36
N VAL A 168 12.07 3.06 -5.46
CA VAL A 168 10.82 3.05 -6.25
C VAL A 168 10.87 4.19 -7.25
N ASP A 169 10.57 3.90 -8.52
CA ASP A 169 10.64 4.91 -9.59
C ASP A 169 9.68 6.08 -9.37
N ASN A 170 8.50 5.80 -8.85
CA ASN A 170 7.52 6.86 -8.59
C ASN A 170 6.76 6.60 -7.29
N ILE A 171 6.92 7.54 -6.34
CA ILE A 171 6.11 7.59 -5.11
C ILE A 171 5.41 8.94 -5.11
N THR A 172 4.09 8.93 -5.10
CA THR A 172 3.26 10.13 -5.14
C THR A 172 2.32 10.17 -3.95
N THR A 173 2.27 11.30 -3.26
CA THR A 173 1.29 11.53 -2.20
C THR A 173 -0.03 11.93 -2.82
N ILE A 174 -1.11 11.27 -2.42
CA ILE A 174 -2.48 11.62 -2.82
C ILE A 174 -3.31 11.96 -1.59
N LYS A 175 -4.25 12.89 -1.76
CA LYS A 175 -5.08 13.37 -0.66
C LYS A 175 -6.42 13.91 -1.17
N GLY A 176 -7.35 14.12 -0.25
CA GLY A 176 -8.66 14.68 -0.55
C GLY A 176 -9.75 13.62 -0.64
N SER A 177 -10.80 13.93 -1.40
CA SER A 177 -11.90 13.00 -1.64
C SER A 177 -11.48 11.80 -2.48
N THR A 178 -12.32 10.78 -2.53
CA THR A 178 -12.08 9.62 -3.40
C THR A 178 -11.93 10.05 -4.87
N GLU A 179 -12.76 10.96 -5.36
CA GLU A 179 -12.71 11.48 -6.72
C GLU A 179 -11.41 12.24 -6.98
N GLU A 180 -10.99 13.08 -6.05
CA GLU A 180 -9.73 13.82 -6.15
C GLU A 180 -8.52 12.88 -6.18
N ARG A 181 -8.54 11.84 -5.35
CA ARG A 181 -7.47 10.81 -5.31
C ARG A 181 -7.40 10.03 -6.62
N ILE A 182 -8.53 9.65 -7.18
CA ILE A 182 -8.59 8.97 -8.50
C ILE A 182 -7.97 9.85 -9.57
N GLU A 183 -8.34 11.13 -9.61
CA GLU A 183 -7.78 12.08 -10.57
C GLU A 183 -6.27 12.21 -10.44
N GLN A 184 -5.76 12.29 -9.21
CA GLN A 184 -4.32 12.35 -8.95
C GLN A 184 -3.60 11.09 -9.43
N ILE A 185 -4.18 9.92 -9.19
CA ILE A 185 -3.62 8.64 -9.66
C ILE A 185 -3.57 8.62 -11.19
N LEU A 186 -4.68 8.93 -11.84
CA LEU A 186 -4.77 8.91 -13.31
C LEU A 186 -3.79 9.90 -13.96
N ASN A 187 -3.63 11.08 -13.39
CA ASN A 187 -2.70 12.08 -13.90
C ASN A 187 -1.26 11.58 -13.86
N VAL A 188 -0.88 10.84 -12.85
CA VAL A 188 0.47 10.28 -12.71
C VAL A 188 0.68 9.10 -13.67
N VAL A 189 -0.28 8.19 -13.71
CA VAL A 189 -0.19 6.94 -14.49
C VAL A 189 -0.25 7.20 -15.98
N LYS A 190 -0.99 8.22 -16.42
CA LYS A 190 -1.14 8.59 -17.84
C LYS A 190 -0.05 9.53 -18.36
N SER A 191 0.79 10.05 -17.49
CA SER A 191 1.83 11.01 -17.90
C SER A 191 3.05 10.35 -18.56
#